data_75e9dbc3d1269090096c157af8bf7309
#
_entry.id   75e9dbc3d1269090096c157af8bf7309
#
_cell.length_a   1.000
_cell.length_b   1.000
_cell.length_c   1.000
_cell.angle_alpha   90.00
_cell.angle_beta   90.00
_cell.angle_gamma   90.00
#
_symmetry.space_group_name_H-M   'P 1'
#
loop_
_entity.id
_entity.type
_entity.pdbx_description
1 polymer ?
#
loop_
_entity_poly.entity_id
_entity_poly.type
_entity_poly.pdbx_seq_one_letter_code
_entity_poly.pdbx_strand_id
1 'polypeptide(L)'
;MRKERAELMARVLGSISRRDREILTRFYLREQSQEQICEEMELTETQFRLLKSRAKARFGDAGRRQLISSGLGTIFLRKLGGLGH
;
A
#
# COMPACT_ATOMS: atom_id res chain seq x y z
N MET A 1 -11.85 -16.67 -0.88
CA MET A 1 -11.72 -15.41 -0.15
C MET A 1 -10.32 -14.86 -0.13
N ARG A 2 -9.35 -15.62 0.36
CA ARG A 2 -7.94 -15.17 0.37
C ARG A 2 -7.40 -14.89 -1.02
N LYS A 3 -7.76 -15.76 -1.97
CA LYS A 3 -7.30 -15.63 -3.34
C LYS A 3 -7.86 -14.40 -4.02
N GLU A 4 -9.14 -14.12 -3.81
CA GLU A 4 -9.79 -12.93 -4.35
C GLU A 4 -9.19 -11.66 -3.78
N ARG A 5 -8.89 -11.68 -2.48
CA ARG A 5 -8.28 -10.55 -1.80
C ARG A 5 -6.88 -10.27 -2.36
N ALA A 6 -6.10 -11.33 -2.55
CA ALA A 6 -4.77 -11.21 -3.12
C ALA A 6 -4.82 -10.69 -4.55
N GLU A 7 -5.78 -11.15 -5.33
CA GLU A 7 -5.95 -10.69 -6.71
C GLU A 7 -6.35 -9.22 -6.76
N LEU A 8 -7.24 -8.78 -5.86
CA LEU A 8 -7.64 -7.38 -5.78
C LEU A 8 -6.47 -6.50 -5.37
N MET A 9 -5.71 -6.93 -4.39
CA MET A 9 -4.53 -6.19 -3.96
C MET A 9 -3.51 -6.07 -5.09
N ALA A 10 -3.29 -7.16 -5.81
CA ALA A 10 -2.38 -7.14 -6.94
C ALA A 10 -2.84 -6.19 -8.02
N ARG A 11 -4.15 -6.16 -8.29
CA ARG A 11 -4.73 -5.26 -9.27
C ARG A 11 -4.58 -3.80 -8.86
N VAL A 12 -4.86 -3.49 -7.61
CA VAL A 12 -4.73 -2.15 -7.07
C VAL A 12 -3.26 -1.73 -7.09
N LEU A 13 -2.37 -2.60 -6.65
CA LEU A 13 -0.93 -2.33 -6.67
C LEU A 13 -0.41 -2.11 -8.09
N GLY A 14 -0.97 -2.82 -9.06
CA GLY A 14 -0.60 -2.66 -10.45
C GLY A 14 -1.06 -1.35 -11.06
N SER A 15 -2.05 -0.67 -10.44
CA SER A 15 -2.58 0.59 -10.97
C SER A 15 -1.87 1.82 -10.41
N ILE A 16 -0.96 1.64 -9.46
CA ILE A 16 -0.17 2.76 -8.92
C ILE A 16 1.27 2.68 -9.43
N SER A 17 2.06 3.73 -9.19
CA SER A 17 3.43 3.77 -9.67
C SER A 17 4.27 2.64 -9.07
N ARG A 18 5.32 2.28 -9.80
CA ARG A 18 6.23 1.22 -9.37
C ARG A 18 6.85 1.51 -8.01
N ARG A 19 7.23 2.76 -7.79
CA ARG A 19 7.86 3.18 -6.54
C ARG A 19 6.88 3.13 -5.37
N ASP A 20 5.65 3.59 -5.59
CA ASP A 20 4.61 3.53 -4.57
C ASP A 20 4.31 2.09 -4.19
N ARG A 21 4.21 1.22 -5.20
CA ARG A 21 3.98 -0.20 -5.00
C ARG A 21 5.10 -0.84 -4.19
N GLU A 22 6.33 -0.50 -4.49
CA GLU A 22 7.48 -1.08 -3.79
C GLU A 22 7.47 -0.70 -2.31
N ILE A 23 7.22 0.56 -1.99
CA ILE A 23 7.16 1.01 -0.60
C ILE A 23 6.05 0.31 0.16
N LEU A 24 4.86 0.24 -0.43
CA LEU A 24 3.73 -0.41 0.23
C LEU A 24 3.96 -1.91 0.41
N THR A 25 4.52 -2.55 -0.59
CA THR A 25 4.82 -3.97 -0.52
C THR A 25 5.83 -4.26 0.58
N ARG A 26 6.90 -3.50 0.64
CA ARG A 26 7.93 -3.69 1.66
C ARG A 26 7.41 -3.43 3.06
N PHE A 27 6.66 -2.34 3.24
CA PHE A 27 6.22 -1.94 4.55
C PHE A 27 5.04 -2.76 5.08
N TYR A 28 4.01 -2.94 4.25
CA TYR A 28 2.78 -3.58 4.69
C TYR A 28 2.71 -5.08 4.46
N LEU A 29 3.28 -5.56 3.37
CA LEU A 29 3.21 -6.98 3.03
C LEU A 29 4.40 -7.78 3.54
N ARG A 30 5.60 -7.23 3.42
CA ARG A 30 6.81 -7.88 3.89
C ARG A 30 7.18 -7.49 5.31
N GLU A 31 6.50 -6.52 5.85
CA GLU A 31 6.70 -6.04 7.21
C GLU A 31 8.15 -5.67 7.52
N GLN A 32 8.83 -5.08 6.53
CA GLN A 32 10.18 -4.60 6.72
C GLN A 32 10.18 -3.35 7.61
N SER A 33 11.23 -3.17 8.38
CA SER A 33 11.36 -1.98 9.21
C SER A 33 11.61 -0.74 8.34
N GLN A 34 11.26 0.42 8.88
CA GLN A 34 11.52 1.68 8.21
C GLN A 34 13.00 1.84 7.89
N GLU A 35 13.86 1.50 8.83
CA GLU A 35 15.31 1.58 8.68
C GLU A 35 15.79 0.72 7.52
N GLN A 36 15.29 -0.49 7.44
CA GLN A 36 15.66 -1.40 6.37
C GLN A 36 15.22 -0.90 5.01
N ILE A 37 14.00 -0.38 4.91
CA ILE A 37 13.47 0.16 3.66
C ILE A 37 14.29 1.38 3.24
N CYS A 38 14.57 2.29 4.16
CA CYS A 38 15.37 3.47 3.86
C CYS A 38 16.76 3.09 3.35
N GLU A 39 17.37 2.10 3.98
CA GLU A 39 18.69 1.64 3.55
C GLU A 39 18.65 1.02 2.17
N GLU A 40 17.70 0.11 1.93
CA GLU A 40 17.62 -0.62 0.65
C GLU A 40 17.18 0.25 -0.52
N MET A 41 16.32 1.22 -0.25
CA MET A 41 15.82 2.12 -1.28
C MET A 41 16.57 3.44 -1.35
N GLU A 42 17.60 3.59 -0.52
CA GLU A 42 18.42 4.81 -0.46
C GLU A 42 17.59 6.05 -0.20
N LEU A 43 16.75 5.98 0.83
CA LEU A 43 15.88 7.08 1.23
C LEU A 43 16.28 7.63 2.58
N THR A 44 16.08 8.94 2.75
CA THR A 44 16.13 9.53 4.08
C THR A 44 14.82 9.22 4.80
N GLU A 45 14.79 9.39 6.11
CA GLU A 45 13.58 9.20 6.89
C GLU A 45 12.44 10.10 6.41
N THR A 46 12.76 11.36 6.12
CA THR A 46 11.77 12.31 5.60
C THR A 46 11.23 11.87 4.26
N GLN A 47 12.10 11.44 3.36
CA GLN A 47 11.70 10.94 2.05
C GLN A 47 10.80 9.71 2.17
N PHE A 48 11.15 8.81 3.07
CA PHE A 48 10.35 7.62 3.32
C PHE A 48 8.93 7.99 3.78
N ARG A 49 8.82 8.89 4.74
CA ARG A 49 7.53 9.31 5.27
C ARG A 49 6.65 9.93 4.18
N LEU A 50 7.25 10.81 3.37
CA LEU A 50 6.53 11.45 2.27
C LEU A 50 6.06 10.44 1.25
N LEU A 51 6.96 9.56 0.82
CA LEU A 51 6.63 8.56 -0.19
C LEU A 51 5.59 7.57 0.33
N LYS A 52 5.71 7.14 1.57
CA LYS A 52 4.75 6.22 2.17
C LYS A 52 3.36 6.87 2.25
N SER A 53 3.31 8.13 2.68
CA SER A 53 2.05 8.85 2.79
C SER A 53 1.36 9.01 1.44
N ARG A 54 2.12 9.39 0.42
CA ARG A 54 1.60 9.54 -0.95
C ARG A 54 1.16 8.21 -1.52
N ALA A 55 1.98 7.18 -1.36
CA ALA A 55 1.67 5.85 -1.85
C ALA A 55 0.40 5.31 -1.21
N LYS A 56 0.27 5.51 0.09
CA LYS A 56 -0.92 5.09 0.83
C LYS A 56 -2.17 5.80 0.30
N ALA A 57 -2.09 7.10 0.06
CA ALA A 57 -3.21 7.87 -0.46
C ALA A 57 -3.62 7.39 -1.84
N ARG A 58 -2.65 7.18 -2.73
CA ARG A 58 -2.91 6.70 -4.09
C ARG A 58 -3.48 5.28 -4.09
N PHE A 59 -2.94 4.43 -3.24
CA PHE A 59 -3.43 3.07 -3.10
C PHE A 59 -4.86 3.06 -2.57
N GLY A 60 -5.16 3.93 -1.61
CA GLY A 60 -6.50 4.07 -1.06
C GLY A 60 -7.49 4.51 -2.13
N ASP A 61 -7.14 5.49 -2.95
CA ASP A 61 -7.99 5.96 -4.03
C ASP A 61 -8.22 4.89 -5.09
N ALA A 62 -7.15 4.24 -5.53
CA ALA A 62 -7.24 3.16 -6.52
C ALA A 62 -8.04 1.98 -5.95
N GLY A 63 -7.79 1.64 -4.70
CA GLY A 63 -8.49 0.56 -4.02
C GLY A 63 -9.96 0.83 -3.87
N ARG A 64 -10.32 2.08 -3.57
CA ARG A 64 -11.71 2.48 -3.42
C ARG A 64 -12.49 2.25 -4.71
N ARG A 65 -11.92 2.60 -5.85
CA ARG A 65 -12.55 2.38 -7.15
C ARG A 65 -12.74 0.90 -7.45
N GLN A 66 -11.72 0.10 -7.19
CA GLN A 66 -11.77 -1.34 -7.43
C GLN A 66 -12.71 -2.04 -6.47
N LEU A 67 -12.68 -1.66 -5.20
CA LEU A 67 -13.37 -2.39 -4.15
C LEU A 67 -14.82 -2.04 -3.99
N ILE A 68 -15.25 -0.88 -4.47
CA ILE A 68 -16.67 -0.51 -4.48
C ILE A 68 -17.45 -1.54 -5.29
N SER A 69 -16.90 -1.99 -6.41
CA SER A 69 -17.58 -2.97 -7.25
C SER A 69 -17.46 -4.40 -6.72
N SER A 70 -16.50 -4.67 -5.84
CA SER A 70 -16.27 -6.03 -5.32
C SER A 70 -16.88 -6.28 -3.94
N GLY A 71 -17.27 -5.23 -3.24
CA GLY A 71 -17.82 -5.36 -1.89
C GLY A 71 -16.79 -5.56 -0.80
N LEU A 72 -15.50 -5.51 -1.12
CA LEU A 72 -14.44 -5.69 -0.14
C LEU A 72 -13.82 -4.38 0.35
N GLY A 73 -14.37 -3.25 -0.11
CA GLY A 73 -13.80 -1.95 0.16
C GLY A 73 -13.66 -1.60 1.62
N THR A 74 -14.69 -1.89 2.42
CA THR A 74 -14.70 -1.53 3.83
C THR A 74 -13.57 -2.21 4.60
N ILE A 75 -13.40 -3.50 4.39
CA ILE A 75 -12.36 -4.27 5.09
C ILE A 75 -10.97 -3.80 4.69
N PHE A 76 -10.78 -3.59 3.40
CA PHE A 76 -9.50 -3.16 2.84
C PHE A 76 -9.09 -1.78 3.36
N LEU A 77 -10.01 -0.82 3.28
CA LEU A 77 -9.74 0.54 3.70
C LEU A 77 -9.51 0.64 5.20
N ARG A 78 -10.22 -0.17 5.98
CA ARG A 78 -10.03 -0.21 7.43
C ARG A 78 -8.62 -0.68 7.78
N LYS A 79 -8.12 -1.69 7.09
CA LYS A 79 -6.78 -2.21 7.33
C LYS A 79 -5.72 -1.15 7.03
N LEU A 80 -5.86 -0.46 5.90
CA LEU A 80 -4.94 0.61 5.54
C LEU A 80 -5.03 1.78 6.51
N GLY A 81 -6.24 2.17 6.87
CA GLY A 81 -6.46 3.26 7.81
C GLY A 81 -5.87 2.98 9.18
N GLY A 82 -6.08 1.76 9.68
CA GLY A 82 -5.54 1.36 10.97
C GLY A 82 -4.04 1.37 11.00
N LEU A 83 -3.40 1.00 9.90
CA LEU A 83 -1.94 0.99 9.80
C LEU A 83 -1.36 2.37 9.55
N GLY A 84 -2.20 3.31 9.17
CA GLY A 84 -1.78 4.66 8.84
C GLY A 84 -1.66 5.59 10.03
N HIS A 85 -2.14 5.16 11.16
CA HIS A 85 -2.04 5.95 12.39
C HIS A 85 -0.85 5.54 13.25
#